data_de4b727434bb881dfacae885c81910a9
#
_entry.id   de4b727434bb881dfacae885c81910a9
#
_cell.length_a   1.000
_cell.length_b   1.000
_cell.length_c   1.000
_cell.angle_alpha   90.00
_cell.angle_beta   90.00
_cell.angle_gamma   90.00
#
_symmetry.space_group_name_H-M   'P 1'
#
loop_
_entity.id
_entity.type
_entity.pdbx_description
1 polymer ?
#
loop_
_entity_poly.entity_id
_entity_poly.type
_entity_poly.pdbx_seq_one_letter_code
_entity_poly.pdbx_strand_id
1 'polypeptide(L)'
;MSNSQRVYHTVLRSILPNCPTQRITQARNLAWFITGLFVAAHCQLTRIAAHLPWDGDRDSIVQRLRRVLMNSRLNVRVLYAPTVAYVLRWLNNAERIIIVIDRTTLGNVLNILMVGIAFRGRVLPLA
;
A
#
# COMPACT_ATOMS: atom_id res chain seq x y z
N MET A 1 21.61 -8.68 1.52
CA MET A 1 20.39 -7.93 1.13
C MET A 1 19.71 -7.45 2.40
N SER A 2 19.49 -6.15 2.54
CA SER A 2 18.83 -5.59 3.73
C SER A 2 17.35 -6.03 3.81
N ASN A 3 16.75 -5.95 5.01
CA ASN A 3 15.34 -6.32 5.18
C ASN A 3 14.42 -5.45 4.29
N SER A 4 14.71 -4.16 4.18
CA SER A 4 13.99 -3.24 3.30
C SER A 4 14.08 -3.62 1.81
N GLN A 5 15.23 -4.09 1.35
CA GLN A 5 15.39 -4.58 -0.03
C GLN A 5 14.54 -5.84 -0.30
N ARG A 6 14.45 -6.76 0.67
CA ARG A 6 13.60 -7.96 0.53
C ARG A 6 12.12 -7.58 0.42
N VAL A 7 11.66 -6.67 1.28
CA VAL A 7 10.28 -6.15 1.22
C VAL A 7 10.03 -5.46 -0.11
N TYR A 8 10.94 -4.58 -0.55
CA TYR A 8 10.85 -3.89 -1.84
C TYR A 8 10.68 -4.86 -3.02
N HIS A 9 11.54 -5.88 -3.11
CA HIS A 9 11.45 -6.85 -4.20
C HIS A 9 10.16 -7.66 -4.18
N THR A 10 9.66 -7.98 -2.99
CA THR A 10 8.37 -8.69 -2.83
C THR A 10 7.22 -7.81 -3.31
N VAL A 11 7.18 -6.56 -2.86
CA VAL A 11 6.16 -5.58 -3.26
C VAL A 11 6.22 -5.30 -4.77
N LEU A 12 7.42 -5.08 -5.30
CA LEU A 12 7.61 -4.80 -6.73
C LEU A 12 7.10 -5.95 -7.61
N ARG A 13 7.40 -7.20 -7.25
CA ARG A 13 6.88 -8.37 -7.97
C ARG A 13 5.36 -8.45 -7.95
N SER A 14 4.72 -8.05 -6.86
CA SER A 14 3.26 -8.05 -6.75
C SER A 14 2.60 -6.95 -7.58
N ILE A 15 3.27 -5.81 -7.74
CA ILE A 15 2.72 -4.64 -8.45
C ILE A 15 2.93 -4.74 -9.95
N LEU A 16 4.10 -5.18 -10.41
CA LEU A 16 4.50 -5.15 -11.83
C LEU A 16 3.49 -5.83 -12.78
N PRO A 17 2.94 -7.01 -12.48
CA PRO A 17 1.98 -7.67 -13.38
C PRO A 17 0.69 -6.89 -13.57
N ASN A 18 0.36 -6.01 -12.61
CA ASN A 18 -0.89 -5.25 -12.56
C ASN A 18 -0.70 -3.79 -13.00
N CYS A 19 0.48 -3.44 -13.47
CA CYS A 19 0.83 -2.11 -13.97
C CYS A 19 1.25 -2.14 -15.45
N PRO A 20 0.47 -2.74 -16.37
CA PRO A 20 0.93 -2.98 -17.75
C PRO A 20 1.15 -1.70 -18.56
N THR A 21 0.50 -0.60 -18.18
CA THR A 21 0.56 0.68 -18.88
C THR A 21 1.44 1.72 -18.19
N GLN A 22 2.00 1.38 -17.04
CA GLN A 22 2.78 2.33 -16.25
C GLN A 22 4.28 2.17 -16.52
N ARG A 23 4.97 3.31 -16.53
CA ARG A 23 6.43 3.30 -16.61
C ARG A 23 6.99 2.56 -15.39
N ILE A 24 7.97 1.69 -15.63
CA ILE A 24 8.65 0.91 -14.58
C ILE A 24 9.15 1.77 -13.41
N THR A 25 9.53 3.02 -13.68
CA THR A 25 9.94 4.00 -12.66
C THR A 25 8.82 4.31 -11.68
N GLN A 26 7.56 4.39 -12.16
CA GLN A 26 6.40 4.65 -11.29
C GLN A 26 6.11 3.45 -10.38
N ALA A 27 6.18 2.24 -10.93
CA ALA A 27 6.03 1.02 -10.16
C ALA A 27 7.12 0.88 -9.09
N ARG A 28 8.37 1.20 -9.44
CA ARG A 28 9.50 1.21 -8.49
C ARG A 28 9.32 2.25 -7.37
N ASN A 29 8.88 3.46 -7.70
CA ASN A 29 8.62 4.49 -6.71
C ASN A 29 7.48 4.10 -5.77
N LEU A 30 6.40 3.51 -6.30
CA LEU A 30 5.31 2.99 -5.49
C LEU A 30 5.77 1.85 -4.59
N ALA A 31 6.57 0.91 -5.11
CA ALA A 31 7.11 -0.19 -4.32
C ALA A 31 8.00 0.31 -3.17
N TRP A 32 8.81 1.32 -3.40
CA TRP A 32 9.60 1.95 -2.35
C TRP A 32 8.74 2.69 -1.33
N PHE A 33 7.68 3.38 -1.78
CA PHE A 33 6.74 4.04 -0.88
C PHE A 33 6.06 3.03 0.06
N ILE A 34 5.55 1.91 -0.48
CA ILE A 34 4.94 0.83 0.30
C ILE A 34 5.97 0.20 1.25
N THR A 35 7.19 -0.02 0.77
CA THR A 35 8.28 -0.53 1.61
C THR A 35 8.59 0.40 2.77
N GLY A 36 8.65 1.70 2.49
CA GLY A 36 8.88 2.72 3.51
C GLY A 36 7.78 2.77 4.55
N LEU A 37 6.51 2.68 4.14
CA LEU A 37 5.36 2.55 5.06
C LEU A 37 5.51 1.34 5.99
N PHE A 38 5.91 0.20 5.42
CA PHE A 38 6.05 -1.05 6.15
C PHE A 38 7.20 -0.98 7.18
N VAL A 39 8.35 -0.46 6.76
CA VAL A 39 9.55 -0.38 7.61
C VAL A 39 9.44 0.70 8.67
N ALA A 40 8.89 1.86 8.32
CA ALA A 40 8.66 2.96 9.26
C ALA A 40 7.53 2.65 10.26
N ALA A 41 6.64 1.72 9.93
CA ALA A 41 5.40 1.45 10.67
C ALA A 41 4.60 2.74 10.95
N HIS A 42 4.66 3.71 10.02
CA HIS A 42 4.08 5.04 10.20
C HIS A 42 3.71 5.66 8.85
N CYS A 43 2.61 6.42 8.79
CA CYS A 43 2.15 7.07 7.56
C CYS A 43 2.70 8.49 7.32
N GLN A 44 3.46 9.04 8.25
CA GLN A 44 4.05 10.38 8.11
C GLN A 44 5.23 10.34 7.11
N LEU A 45 5.15 11.15 6.06
CA LEU A 45 6.12 11.12 4.95
C LEU A 45 7.57 11.37 5.38
N THR A 46 7.78 12.23 6.38
CA THR A 46 9.12 12.51 6.91
C THR A 46 9.74 11.30 7.59
N ARG A 47 8.93 10.48 8.26
CA ARG A 47 9.37 9.22 8.87
C ARG A 47 9.63 8.15 7.82
N ILE A 48 8.76 8.05 6.82
CA ILE A 48 8.95 7.14 5.68
C ILE A 48 10.26 7.48 4.95
N ALA A 49 10.49 8.77 4.66
CA ALA A 49 11.68 9.24 3.98
C ALA A 49 12.99 8.85 4.69
N ALA A 50 12.98 8.81 6.03
CA ALA A 50 14.15 8.43 6.82
C ALA A 50 14.56 6.95 6.66
N HIS A 51 13.68 6.09 6.15
CA HIS A 51 13.92 4.65 5.96
C HIS A 51 14.14 4.25 4.50
N LEU A 52 14.09 5.22 3.58
CA LEU A 52 14.30 4.95 2.15
C LEU A 52 15.78 5.12 1.78
N PRO A 53 16.35 4.20 1.00
CA PRO A 53 17.73 4.27 0.51
C PRO A 53 17.82 5.18 -0.72
N TRP A 54 17.25 6.37 -0.65
CA TRP A 54 17.28 7.35 -1.71
C TRP A 54 18.30 8.44 -1.42
N ASP A 55 19.09 8.77 -2.42
CA ASP A 55 20.02 9.88 -2.36
C ASP A 55 19.28 11.22 -2.36
N GLY A 56 19.81 12.18 -1.64
CA GLY A 56 19.28 13.53 -1.53
C GLY A 56 18.92 13.92 -0.09
N ASP A 57 18.53 15.16 0.06
CA ASP A 57 18.04 15.68 1.32
C ASP A 57 16.63 15.12 1.64
N ARG A 58 16.28 15.18 2.91
CA ARG A 58 15.00 14.65 3.39
C ARG A 58 13.79 15.31 2.71
N ASP A 59 13.86 16.60 2.45
CA ASP A 59 12.76 17.35 1.83
C ASP A 59 12.54 16.94 0.38
N SER A 60 13.60 16.71 -0.37
CA SER A 60 13.54 16.17 -1.73
C SER A 60 12.91 14.78 -1.77
N ILE A 61 13.26 13.92 -0.80
CA ILE A 61 12.65 12.58 -0.67
C ILE A 61 11.16 12.70 -0.33
N VAL A 62 10.78 13.55 0.60
CA VAL A 62 9.37 13.82 0.95
C VAL A 62 8.59 14.33 -0.27
N GLN A 63 9.15 15.25 -1.05
CA GLN A 63 8.52 15.75 -2.27
C GLN A 63 8.35 14.63 -3.31
N ARG A 64 9.31 13.73 -3.43
CA ARG A 64 9.19 12.55 -4.31
C ARG A 64 8.06 11.63 -3.86
N LEU A 65 7.92 11.38 -2.56
CA LEU A 65 6.81 10.60 -1.99
C LEU A 65 5.45 11.28 -2.25
N ARG A 66 5.36 12.60 -2.09
CA ARG A 66 4.14 13.36 -2.43
C ARG A 66 3.74 13.19 -3.90
N ARG A 67 4.71 13.23 -4.82
CA ARG A 67 4.43 13.00 -6.25
C ARG A 67 3.88 11.60 -6.51
N VAL A 68 4.32 10.58 -5.77
CA VAL A 68 3.74 9.23 -5.86
C VAL A 68 2.27 9.25 -5.46
N LEU A 69 1.94 9.88 -4.33
CA LEU A 69 0.56 9.98 -3.83
C LEU A 69 -0.36 10.79 -4.76
N MET A 70 0.17 11.84 -5.37
CA MET A 70 -0.59 12.72 -6.27
C MET A 70 -0.65 12.21 -7.72
N ASN A 71 -0.06 11.05 -8.00
CA ASN A 71 -0.02 10.52 -9.35
C ASN A 71 -1.39 9.92 -9.73
N SER A 72 -2.18 10.67 -10.50
CA SER A 72 -3.49 10.25 -10.98
C SER A 72 -3.48 9.01 -11.88
N ARG A 73 -2.31 8.61 -12.40
CA ARG A 73 -2.14 7.38 -13.19
C ARG A 73 -2.05 6.12 -12.32
N LEU A 74 -1.83 6.27 -11.00
CA LEU A 74 -1.84 5.16 -10.05
C LEU A 74 -3.29 4.86 -9.66
N ASN A 75 -3.89 3.90 -10.33
CA ASN A 75 -5.24 3.44 -9.94
C ASN A 75 -5.12 2.40 -8.83
N VAL A 76 -5.35 2.85 -7.59
CA VAL A 76 -5.25 2.01 -6.39
C VAL A 76 -6.16 0.79 -6.47
N ARG A 77 -7.37 0.92 -7.02
CA ARG A 77 -8.31 -0.20 -7.14
C ARG A 77 -7.76 -1.29 -8.06
N VAL A 78 -7.21 -0.91 -9.20
CA VAL A 78 -6.60 -1.86 -10.15
C VAL A 78 -5.39 -2.56 -9.53
N LEU A 79 -4.56 -1.81 -8.80
CA LEU A 79 -3.37 -2.35 -8.15
C LEU A 79 -3.70 -3.28 -6.97
N TYR A 80 -4.78 -3.01 -6.25
CA TYR A 80 -5.17 -3.75 -5.06
C TYR A 80 -6.11 -4.93 -5.35
N ALA A 81 -6.87 -4.88 -6.44
CA ALA A 81 -7.83 -5.91 -6.82
C ALA A 81 -7.27 -7.34 -6.82
N PRO A 82 -6.03 -7.61 -7.30
CA PRO A 82 -5.47 -8.96 -7.25
C PRO A 82 -5.23 -9.47 -5.83
N THR A 83 -4.89 -8.58 -4.89
CA THR A 83 -4.74 -8.93 -3.47
C THR A 83 -6.08 -9.33 -2.87
N VAL A 84 -7.13 -8.55 -3.15
CA VAL A 84 -8.49 -8.88 -2.73
C VAL A 84 -8.95 -10.21 -3.34
N ALA A 85 -8.74 -10.42 -4.63
CA ALA A 85 -9.11 -11.66 -5.31
C ALA A 85 -8.36 -12.87 -4.75
N TYR A 86 -7.10 -12.72 -4.37
CA TYR A 86 -6.33 -13.76 -3.71
C TYR A 86 -6.93 -14.15 -2.36
N VAL A 87 -7.25 -13.16 -1.52
CA VAL A 87 -7.87 -13.38 -0.20
C VAL A 87 -9.23 -14.04 -0.35
N LEU A 88 -10.07 -13.56 -1.27
CA LEU A 88 -11.40 -14.14 -1.51
C LEU A 88 -11.32 -15.59 -1.99
N ARG A 89 -10.35 -15.94 -2.83
CA ARG A 89 -10.11 -17.34 -3.23
C ARG A 89 -9.72 -18.23 -2.04
N TRP A 90 -8.93 -17.73 -1.12
CA TRP A 90 -8.58 -18.43 0.11
C TRP A 90 -9.80 -18.69 1.00
N LEU A 91 -10.79 -17.79 0.98
CA LEU A 91 -12.00 -17.89 1.76
C LEU A 91 -13.12 -18.65 1.06
N ASN A 92 -12.92 -19.07 -0.18
CA ASN A 92 -13.97 -19.73 -0.99
C ASN A 92 -14.50 -21.04 -0.35
N ASN A 93 -13.70 -21.71 0.47
CA ASN A 93 -14.07 -22.92 1.19
C ASN A 93 -14.40 -22.64 2.68
N ALA A 94 -14.48 -21.38 3.09
CA ALA A 94 -14.81 -21.04 4.46
C ALA A 94 -16.34 -21.16 4.69
N GLU A 95 -16.73 -21.82 5.77
CA GLU A 95 -18.15 -21.95 6.17
C GLU A 95 -18.78 -20.59 6.50
N ARG A 96 -17.95 -19.61 6.88
CA ARG A 96 -18.40 -18.28 7.28
C ARG A 96 -17.38 -17.22 6.85
N ILE A 97 -17.87 -16.16 6.22
CA ILE A 97 -17.10 -14.94 5.93
C ILE A 97 -17.61 -13.84 6.85
N ILE A 98 -16.71 -13.24 7.62
CA ILE A 98 -17.04 -12.14 8.52
C ILE A 98 -16.59 -10.84 7.86
N ILE A 99 -17.53 -9.97 7.54
CA ILE A 99 -17.28 -8.64 7.02
C ILE A 99 -17.28 -7.66 8.19
N VAL A 100 -16.25 -6.83 8.24
CA VAL A 100 -16.10 -5.77 9.23
C VAL A 100 -16.29 -4.43 8.53
N ILE A 101 -17.18 -3.61 9.05
CA ILE A 101 -17.39 -2.24 8.59
C ILE A 101 -16.99 -1.33 9.73
N ASP A 102 -16.01 -0.47 9.49
CA ASP A 102 -15.50 0.48 10.48
C ASP A 102 -15.55 1.91 9.93
N ARG A 103 -15.82 2.85 10.82
CA ARG A 103 -15.85 4.27 10.50
C ARG A 103 -14.79 4.99 11.33
N THR A 104 -13.85 5.59 10.64
CA THR A 104 -12.82 6.45 11.25
C THR A 104 -13.05 7.90 10.88
N THR A 105 -13.03 8.78 11.87
CA THR A 105 -13.14 10.23 11.67
C THR A 105 -11.76 10.88 11.78
N LEU A 106 -11.41 11.71 10.80
CA LEU A 106 -10.24 12.58 10.85
C LEU A 106 -10.68 14.02 11.10
N GLY A 107 -10.60 14.44 12.35
CA GLY A 107 -11.17 15.72 12.78
C GLY A 107 -12.66 15.80 12.50
N ASN A 108 -13.15 17.01 12.22
CA ASN A 108 -14.56 17.25 11.87
C ASN A 108 -14.80 17.28 10.34
N VAL A 109 -13.80 16.96 9.55
CA VAL A 109 -13.79 17.23 8.10
C VAL A 109 -13.94 15.97 7.26
N LEU A 110 -13.39 14.84 7.71
CA LEU A 110 -13.36 13.62 6.90
C LEU A 110 -13.86 12.41 7.68
N ASN A 111 -14.81 11.71 7.09
CA ASN A 111 -15.25 10.39 7.54
C ASN A 111 -14.76 9.34 6.55
N ILE A 112 -14.01 8.37 7.03
CA ILE A 112 -13.55 7.24 6.23
C ILE A 112 -14.36 6.02 6.66
N LEU A 113 -15.10 5.46 5.72
CA LEU A 113 -15.75 4.16 5.88
C LEU A 113 -14.85 3.10 5.28
N MET A 114 -14.43 2.16 6.10
CA MET A 114 -13.61 1.03 5.68
C MET A 114 -14.43 -0.25 5.73
N VAL A 115 -14.39 -1.01 4.66
CA VAL A 115 -14.96 -2.36 4.59
C VAL A 115 -13.81 -3.35 4.52
N GLY A 116 -13.83 -4.34 5.38
CA GLY A 116 -12.79 -5.36 5.44
C GLY A 116 -13.32 -6.75 5.73
N ILE A 117 -12.46 -7.73 5.58
CA ILE A 117 -12.71 -9.13 5.91
C ILE A 117 -11.84 -9.54 7.09
N ALA A 118 -12.45 -10.20 8.07
CA ALA A 118 -11.70 -10.82 9.16
C ALA A 118 -10.94 -12.05 8.64
N PHE A 119 -9.61 -12.01 8.76
CA PHE A 119 -8.73 -13.06 8.29
C PHE A 119 -7.55 -13.25 9.27
N ARG A 120 -7.43 -14.44 9.86
CA ARG A 120 -6.36 -14.83 10.79
C ARG A 120 -6.12 -13.81 11.91
N GLY A 121 -7.19 -13.36 12.57
CA GLY A 121 -7.12 -12.40 13.67
C GLY A 121 -6.82 -10.95 13.27
N ARG A 122 -6.90 -10.63 11.99
CA ARG A 122 -6.73 -9.28 11.43
C ARG A 122 -7.90 -8.93 10.54
N VAL A 123 -8.06 -7.67 10.23
CA VAL A 123 -8.99 -7.19 9.21
C VAL A 123 -8.19 -6.78 7.98
N LEU A 124 -8.52 -7.39 6.84
CA LEU A 124 -7.96 -7.04 5.55
C LEU A 124 -8.92 -6.08 4.84
N PRO A 125 -8.51 -4.86 4.53
CA PRO A 125 -9.37 -3.90 3.85
C PRO A 125 -9.72 -4.39 2.43
N LEU A 126 -10.97 -4.19 2.03
CA LEU A 126 -11.49 -4.47 0.69
C LEU A 126 -11.73 -3.19 -0.10
N ALA A 127 -12.16 -2.13 0.60
CA ALA A 127 -12.45 -0.82 0.04
C ALA A 127 -12.34 0.26 1.13
#